data_c497789f2d3313da8b6382ee528f0fa5
#
_entry.id   c497789f2d3313da8b6382ee528f0fa5
#
_cell.length_a   1.000
_cell.length_b   1.000
_cell.length_c   1.000
_cell.angle_alpha   90.00
_cell.angle_beta   90.00
_cell.angle_gamma   90.00
#
_symmetry.space_group_name_H-M   'P 1'
#
loop_
_entity.id
_entity.type
_entity.pdbx_description
1 polymer ?
#
loop_
_entity_poly.entity_id
_entity_poly.type
_entity_poly.pdbx_seq_one_letter_code
_entity_poly.pdbx_strand_id
1 'polypeptide(L)'
;VEKAIRSLDFLAVCDIFMTPTAKMADIVLPASSWLERNNVISSFQTDNCHTLIQQKITEIAEARNDVDIICDLARRLGLEKEFWKDHLELYDYMLAPAGETFESAKEKRRLYAPLQYELYKKKGFKTPSGKIELYSQRAEQKGCMPLPVYTPSFEGADVTPELFQKYPLLMTTGRHESAYRISENRTNPYLLELAPHAFLDIHPKTAETLGIHDGQKVLVETRAGKAYAYARFTMGLREDVVQGISGWWEEYNINKTVSWGQYAAGVGTVCDRGYLCRVRPVEEEEA
;
A
#
# COMPACT_ATOMS: atom_id res chain seq x y z
N VAL A 1 7.30 -12.49 -5.42
CA VAL A 1 6.79 -11.54 -6.43
C VAL A 1 7.81 -11.38 -7.54
N GLU A 2 9.02 -10.83 -7.30
CA GLU A 2 10.03 -10.56 -8.35
C GLU A 2 10.34 -11.78 -9.21
N LYS A 3 10.60 -12.96 -8.61
CA LYS A 3 10.83 -14.21 -9.34
C LYS A 3 9.65 -14.57 -10.26
N ALA A 4 8.41 -14.34 -9.82
CA ALA A 4 7.23 -14.61 -10.64
C ALA A 4 7.14 -13.62 -11.82
N ILE A 5 7.42 -12.34 -11.59
CA ILE A 5 7.44 -11.32 -12.65
C ILE A 5 8.49 -11.67 -13.70
N ARG A 6 9.71 -12.03 -13.27
CA ARG A 6 10.79 -12.42 -14.18
C ARG A 6 10.56 -13.74 -14.96
N SER A 7 9.53 -14.52 -14.57
CA SER A 7 9.15 -15.74 -15.29
C SER A 7 8.05 -15.52 -16.33
N LEU A 8 7.58 -14.29 -16.52
CA LEU A 8 6.63 -13.95 -17.57
C LEU A 8 7.34 -13.89 -18.93
N ASP A 9 6.67 -14.35 -19.97
CA ASP A 9 7.18 -14.28 -21.34
C ASP A 9 7.15 -12.85 -21.90
N PHE A 10 6.26 -12.02 -21.35
CA PHE A 10 6.10 -10.62 -21.72
C PHE A 10 5.46 -9.81 -20.58
N LEU A 11 5.98 -8.64 -20.32
CA LEU A 11 5.49 -7.71 -19.31
C LEU A 11 5.33 -6.30 -19.87
N ALA A 12 4.10 -5.78 -19.90
CA ALA A 12 3.83 -4.37 -20.12
C ALA A 12 3.44 -3.70 -18.80
N VAL A 13 4.02 -2.57 -18.50
CA VAL A 13 3.74 -1.79 -17.29
C VAL A 13 3.28 -0.39 -17.67
N CYS A 14 2.16 0.04 -17.10
CA CYS A 14 1.67 1.40 -17.19
C CYS A 14 1.97 2.10 -15.87
N ASP A 15 2.82 3.12 -15.87
CA ASP A 15 3.22 3.84 -14.66
C ASP A 15 3.60 5.29 -14.98
N ILE A 16 3.49 6.16 -13.98
CA ILE A 16 3.93 7.56 -14.05
C ILE A 16 5.46 7.64 -13.92
N PHE A 17 6.05 6.71 -13.17
CA PHE A 17 7.48 6.69 -12.85
C PHE A 17 8.13 5.38 -13.27
N MET A 18 9.44 5.44 -13.52
CA MET A 18 10.26 4.26 -13.76
C MET A 18 10.51 3.50 -12.44
N THR A 19 9.47 2.83 -11.96
CA THR A 19 9.51 1.99 -10.75
C THR A 19 10.36 0.74 -10.95
N PRO A 20 10.75 0.02 -9.87
CA PRO A 20 11.43 -1.27 -10.01
C PRO A 20 10.67 -2.28 -10.88
N THR A 21 9.34 -2.28 -10.87
CA THR A 21 8.52 -3.12 -11.75
C THR A 21 8.60 -2.66 -13.19
N ALA A 22 8.52 -1.34 -13.43
CA ALA A 22 8.65 -0.77 -14.76
C ALA A 22 10.03 -1.04 -15.37
N LYS A 23 11.11 -1.02 -14.56
CA LYS A 23 12.46 -1.39 -14.99
C LYS A 23 12.60 -2.85 -15.45
N MET A 24 11.68 -3.73 -15.05
CA MET A 24 11.67 -5.14 -15.47
C MET A 24 10.77 -5.40 -16.68
N ALA A 25 10.01 -4.41 -17.14
CA ALA A 25 9.05 -4.53 -18.20
C ALA A 25 9.72 -4.52 -19.59
N ASP A 26 9.13 -5.28 -20.54
CA ASP A 26 9.49 -5.23 -21.96
C ASP A 26 8.99 -3.95 -22.60
N ILE A 27 7.83 -3.45 -22.16
CA ILE A 27 7.24 -2.18 -22.61
C ILE A 27 6.74 -1.40 -21.38
N VAL A 28 7.08 -0.10 -21.33
CA VAL A 28 6.53 0.85 -20.37
C VAL A 28 5.65 1.86 -21.11
N LEU A 29 4.39 1.96 -20.69
CA LEU A 29 3.43 2.93 -21.19
C LEU A 29 3.33 4.09 -20.18
N PRO A 30 3.62 5.33 -20.61
CA PRO A 30 3.58 6.47 -19.71
C PRO A 30 2.12 6.82 -19.34
N ALA A 31 1.81 6.70 -18.05
CA ALA A 31 0.51 7.05 -17.51
C ALA A 31 0.45 8.53 -17.16
N SER A 32 -0.70 9.15 -17.40
CA SER A 32 -0.95 10.53 -17.00
C SER A 32 -1.11 10.66 -15.49
N SER A 33 -0.56 11.74 -14.93
CA SER A 33 -0.81 12.14 -13.55
C SER A 33 -2.24 12.66 -13.37
N TRP A 34 -2.63 12.90 -12.13
CA TRP A 34 -3.97 13.39 -11.83
C TRP A 34 -4.28 14.79 -12.43
N LEU A 35 -3.28 15.64 -12.67
CA LEU A 35 -3.44 16.95 -13.30
C LEU A 35 -3.61 16.86 -14.83
N GLU A 36 -3.18 15.76 -15.42
CA GLU A 36 -3.14 15.56 -16.87
C GLU A 36 -4.36 14.80 -17.40
N ARG A 37 -5.30 14.44 -16.53
CA ARG A 37 -6.49 13.67 -16.94
C ARG A 37 -7.77 14.18 -16.32
N ASN A 38 -8.87 14.00 -17.04
CA ASN A 38 -10.20 14.04 -16.45
C ASN A 38 -10.39 12.82 -15.56
N ASN A 39 -11.20 12.93 -14.50
CA ASN A 39 -11.54 11.81 -13.68
C ASN A 39 -12.88 12.00 -12.96
N VAL A 40 -13.56 10.89 -12.68
CA VAL A 40 -14.72 10.81 -11.81
C VAL A 40 -14.30 10.03 -10.56
N ILE A 41 -14.18 10.72 -9.44
CA ILE A 41 -13.65 10.17 -8.20
C ILE A 41 -14.79 10.04 -7.21
N SER A 42 -15.23 8.82 -6.92
CA SER A 42 -16.15 8.57 -5.82
C SER A 42 -15.42 8.60 -4.48
N SER A 43 -16.09 9.07 -3.43
CA SER A 43 -15.52 9.07 -2.10
C SER A 43 -15.23 7.64 -1.63
N PHE A 44 -14.05 7.48 -1.04
CA PHE A 44 -13.51 6.19 -0.68
C PHE A 44 -14.13 5.67 0.63
N GLN A 45 -14.89 4.59 0.53
CA GLN A 45 -15.32 3.68 1.61
C GLN A 45 -16.21 4.21 2.73
N THR A 46 -16.09 5.45 3.17
CA THR A 46 -16.71 5.86 4.44
C THR A 46 -18.06 6.55 4.31
N ASP A 47 -18.31 7.28 3.27
CA ASP A 47 -19.56 8.00 3.12
C ASP A 47 -20.31 7.81 1.81
N ASN A 48 -19.65 7.40 0.72
CA ASN A 48 -20.24 7.19 -0.62
C ASN A 48 -21.22 8.30 -1.07
N CYS A 49 -21.14 9.45 -0.41
CA CYS A 49 -22.07 10.55 -0.61
C CYS A 49 -21.56 11.59 -1.59
N HIS A 50 -20.30 11.48 -1.96
CA HIS A 50 -19.64 12.47 -2.80
C HIS A 50 -19.04 11.83 -4.03
N THR A 51 -19.22 12.49 -5.17
CA THR A 51 -18.47 12.22 -6.39
C THR A 51 -17.81 13.53 -6.82
N LEU A 52 -16.49 13.52 -6.92
CA LEU A 52 -15.70 14.67 -7.37
C LEU A 52 -15.44 14.54 -8.87
N ILE A 53 -15.55 15.64 -9.57
CA ILE A 53 -15.25 15.73 -10.99
C ILE A 53 -13.94 16.48 -11.14
N GLN A 54 -12.92 15.76 -11.56
CA GLN A 54 -11.62 16.33 -11.83
C GLN A 54 -11.47 16.63 -13.31
N GLN A 55 -10.97 17.81 -13.63
CA GLN A 55 -10.70 18.23 -15.00
C GLN A 55 -9.22 18.22 -15.28
N LYS A 56 -8.84 17.83 -16.49
CA LYS A 56 -7.49 17.95 -17.01
C LYS A 56 -7.11 19.44 -17.09
N ILE A 57 -5.94 19.79 -16.60
CA ILE A 57 -5.43 21.16 -16.62
C ILE A 57 -4.09 21.30 -17.33
N THR A 58 -3.40 20.20 -17.58
CA THR A 58 -2.11 20.20 -18.28
C THR A 58 -1.94 18.93 -19.10
N GLU A 59 -0.93 18.89 -19.92
CA GLU A 59 -0.50 17.75 -20.71
C GLU A 59 1.01 17.72 -20.75
N ILE A 60 1.60 16.57 -20.44
CA ILE A 60 3.05 16.40 -20.41
C ILE A 60 3.42 15.23 -21.30
N ALA A 61 4.16 15.54 -22.36
CA ALA A 61 4.71 14.54 -23.29
C ALA A 61 3.66 13.53 -23.80
N GLU A 62 3.98 12.23 -23.76
CA GLU A 62 3.16 11.16 -24.30
C GLU A 62 2.27 10.48 -23.25
N ALA A 63 2.17 11.04 -22.02
CA ALA A 63 1.39 10.45 -20.95
C ALA A 63 -0.10 10.40 -21.31
N ARG A 64 -0.72 9.23 -21.07
CA ARG A 64 -2.12 8.98 -21.43
C ARG A 64 -2.92 8.51 -20.21
N ASN A 65 -4.21 8.76 -20.25
CA ASN A 65 -5.16 8.22 -19.27
C ASN A 65 -5.18 6.69 -19.37
N ASP A 66 -5.10 6.01 -18.23
CA ASP A 66 -5.12 4.53 -18.15
C ASP A 66 -6.36 3.93 -18.85
N VAL A 67 -7.52 4.59 -18.71
CA VAL A 67 -8.76 4.15 -19.38
C VAL A 67 -8.61 4.18 -20.90
N ASP A 68 -8.03 5.26 -21.45
CA ASP A 68 -7.83 5.37 -22.90
C ASP A 68 -6.83 4.35 -23.42
N ILE A 69 -5.79 4.03 -22.63
CA ILE A 69 -4.83 2.96 -22.97
C ILE A 69 -5.55 1.61 -23.06
N ILE A 70 -6.40 1.31 -22.08
CA ILE A 70 -7.18 0.06 -22.05
C ILE A 70 -8.19 0.00 -23.19
N CYS A 71 -8.91 1.09 -23.47
CA CYS A 71 -9.87 1.16 -24.57
C CYS A 71 -9.20 0.99 -25.95
N ASP A 72 -8.01 1.59 -26.13
CA ASP A 72 -7.21 1.40 -27.34
C ASP A 72 -6.73 -0.04 -27.51
N LEU A 73 -6.29 -0.66 -26.44
CA LEU A 73 -5.88 -2.07 -26.46
C LEU A 73 -7.07 -2.97 -26.80
N ALA A 74 -8.23 -2.74 -26.19
CA ALA A 74 -9.47 -3.47 -26.49
C ALA A 74 -9.85 -3.37 -27.98
N ARG A 75 -9.79 -2.17 -28.55
CA ARG A 75 -10.06 -1.93 -29.97
C ARG A 75 -9.10 -2.70 -30.88
N ARG A 76 -7.81 -2.72 -30.54
CA ARG A 76 -6.78 -3.49 -31.30
C ARG A 76 -6.97 -5.00 -31.22
N LEU A 77 -7.61 -5.48 -30.15
CA LEU A 77 -7.95 -6.89 -29.96
C LEU A 77 -9.32 -7.27 -30.53
N GLY A 78 -10.04 -6.35 -31.18
CA GLY A 78 -11.39 -6.58 -31.73
C GLY A 78 -12.50 -6.65 -30.69
N LEU A 79 -12.28 -6.05 -29.51
CA LEU A 79 -13.18 -6.02 -28.37
C LEU A 79 -13.89 -4.66 -28.21
N GLU A 80 -13.93 -3.85 -29.24
CA GLU A 80 -14.49 -2.49 -29.19
C GLU A 80 -15.96 -2.45 -28.78
N LYS A 81 -16.71 -3.54 -28.98
CA LYS A 81 -18.12 -3.63 -28.59
C LYS A 81 -18.33 -3.89 -27.09
N GLU A 82 -17.30 -4.39 -26.43
CA GLU A 82 -17.32 -4.74 -24.99
C GLU A 82 -16.75 -3.62 -24.12
N PHE A 83 -16.18 -2.59 -24.75
CA PHE A 83 -15.52 -1.47 -24.07
C PHE A 83 -16.08 -0.13 -24.54
N TRP A 84 -15.86 0.90 -23.74
CA TRP A 84 -16.18 2.27 -24.11
C TRP A 84 -15.18 2.78 -25.17
N LYS A 85 -15.61 3.77 -25.92
CA LYS A 85 -14.77 4.42 -26.90
C LYS A 85 -13.55 5.09 -26.27
N ASP A 86 -13.77 5.79 -25.15
CA ASP A 86 -12.77 6.54 -24.41
C ASP A 86 -13.21 6.75 -22.96
N HIS A 87 -12.37 7.44 -22.17
CA HIS A 87 -12.67 7.75 -20.78
C HIS A 87 -13.92 8.62 -20.58
N LEU A 88 -14.28 9.49 -21.52
CA LEU A 88 -15.48 10.34 -21.39
C LEU A 88 -16.75 9.53 -21.50
N GLU A 89 -16.83 8.62 -22.43
CA GLU A 89 -17.98 7.71 -22.54
C GLU A 89 -18.13 6.82 -21.28
N LEU A 90 -17.01 6.32 -20.73
CA LEU A 90 -17.03 5.63 -19.45
C LEU A 90 -17.58 6.50 -18.33
N TYR A 91 -17.13 7.76 -18.25
CA TYR A 91 -17.57 8.67 -17.19
C TYR A 91 -19.05 9.06 -17.35
N ASP A 92 -19.54 9.23 -18.55
CA ASP A 92 -20.96 9.44 -18.81
C ASP A 92 -21.79 8.23 -18.36
N TYR A 93 -21.32 7.01 -18.65
CA TYR A 93 -21.94 5.79 -18.15
C TYR A 93 -21.97 5.74 -16.62
N MET A 94 -20.85 6.08 -15.94
CA MET A 94 -20.76 6.10 -14.48
C MET A 94 -21.67 7.16 -13.85
N LEU A 95 -21.90 8.29 -14.50
CA LEU A 95 -22.69 9.43 -14.02
C LEU A 95 -24.18 9.33 -14.39
N ALA A 96 -24.54 8.51 -15.37
CA ALA A 96 -25.92 8.31 -15.82
C ALA A 96 -26.92 8.00 -14.70
N PRO A 97 -26.61 7.18 -13.67
CA PRO A 97 -27.53 6.96 -12.55
C PRO A 97 -27.86 8.22 -11.74
N ALA A 98 -26.99 9.25 -11.80
CA ALA A 98 -27.23 10.55 -11.19
C ALA A 98 -27.92 11.55 -12.11
N GLY A 99 -28.26 11.14 -13.35
CA GLY A 99 -28.82 11.99 -14.39
C GLY A 99 -27.83 13.00 -14.97
N GLU A 100 -26.53 12.69 -14.89
CA GLU A 100 -25.45 13.57 -15.31
C GLU A 100 -24.59 12.96 -16.41
N THR A 101 -23.93 13.83 -17.16
CA THR A 101 -22.78 13.51 -18.02
C THR A 101 -21.52 14.11 -17.40
N PHE A 102 -20.34 13.73 -17.90
CA PHE A 102 -19.11 14.37 -17.46
C PHE A 102 -19.14 15.89 -17.69
N GLU A 103 -19.66 16.30 -18.84
CA GLU A 103 -19.76 17.73 -19.22
C GLU A 103 -20.69 18.53 -18.30
N SER A 104 -21.86 17.99 -17.96
CA SER A 104 -22.76 18.66 -17.01
C SER A 104 -22.26 18.62 -15.57
N ALA A 105 -21.59 17.55 -15.19
CA ALA A 105 -21.06 17.37 -13.85
C ALA A 105 -19.80 18.19 -13.57
N LYS A 106 -18.97 18.48 -14.58
CA LYS A 106 -17.77 19.31 -14.41
C LYS A 106 -18.10 20.74 -13.97
N GLU A 107 -19.21 21.30 -14.43
CA GLU A 107 -19.69 22.61 -14.00
C GLU A 107 -20.07 22.62 -12.50
N LYS A 108 -20.61 21.51 -12.04
CA LYS A 108 -20.97 21.31 -10.63
C LYS A 108 -19.76 20.98 -9.76
N ARG A 109 -18.67 20.45 -10.34
CA ARG A 109 -17.42 20.02 -9.72
C ARG A 109 -17.58 18.87 -8.72
N ARG A 110 -18.74 18.75 -8.11
CA ARG A 110 -19.03 17.80 -7.04
C ARG A 110 -20.51 17.45 -7.02
N LEU A 111 -20.79 16.16 -7.01
CA LEU A 111 -22.13 15.65 -6.83
C LEU A 111 -22.29 15.12 -5.41
N TYR A 112 -23.49 15.34 -4.85
CA TYR A 112 -23.84 14.91 -3.52
C TYR A 112 -25.05 14.01 -3.54
N ALA A 113 -25.00 12.91 -2.82
CA ALA A 113 -26.19 12.22 -2.37
C ALA A 113 -26.53 12.67 -0.95
N PRO A 114 -27.83 12.84 -0.60
CA PRO A 114 -28.20 13.17 0.77
C PRO A 114 -27.72 12.08 1.75
N LEU A 115 -27.00 12.48 2.79
CA LEU A 115 -26.53 11.55 3.81
C LEU A 115 -27.73 11.01 4.59
N GLN A 116 -27.88 9.69 4.60
CA GLN A 116 -28.94 9.01 5.33
C GLN A 116 -28.41 8.41 6.62
N TYR A 117 -28.77 9.03 7.72
CA TYR A 117 -28.42 8.52 9.04
C TYR A 117 -29.28 7.33 9.45
N GLU A 118 -28.75 6.48 10.32
CA GLU A 118 -29.47 5.37 10.96
C GLU A 118 -30.19 4.43 9.95
N LEU A 119 -29.61 4.27 8.78
CA LEU A 119 -30.19 3.46 7.71
C LEU A 119 -30.48 2.01 8.17
N TYR A 120 -29.67 1.52 9.11
CA TYR A 120 -29.86 0.21 9.74
C TYR A 120 -31.21 0.04 10.46
N LYS A 121 -31.80 1.13 10.97
CA LYS A 121 -33.14 1.07 11.59
C LYS A 121 -34.24 0.71 10.58
N LYS A 122 -34.02 1.04 9.29
CA LYS A 122 -34.97 0.78 8.21
C LYS A 122 -34.66 -0.50 7.44
N LYS A 123 -33.37 -0.74 7.17
CA LYS A 123 -32.89 -1.81 6.29
C LYS A 123 -32.26 -2.98 7.04
N GLY A 124 -32.06 -2.88 8.36
CA GLY A 124 -31.26 -3.83 9.12
C GLY A 124 -29.78 -3.80 8.73
N PHE A 125 -29.06 -4.81 9.13
CA PHE A 125 -27.68 -5.05 8.74
C PHE A 125 -27.61 -6.12 7.65
N LYS A 126 -26.63 -6.01 6.75
CA LYS A 126 -26.38 -7.01 5.70
C LYS A 126 -25.63 -8.22 6.26
N THR A 127 -26.21 -8.85 7.25
CA THR A 127 -25.73 -10.06 7.93
C THR A 127 -26.81 -11.15 7.87
N PRO A 128 -26.50 -12.42 8.02
CA PRO A 128 -27.48 -13.50 8.06
C PRO A 128 -28.60 -13.29 9.09
N SER A 129 -28.26 -12.74 10.25
CA SER A 129 -29.23 -12.44 11.33
C SER A 129 -29.98 -11.11 11.15
N GLY A 130 -29.59 -10.26 10.21
CA GLY A 130 -30.09 -8.90 10.07
C GLY A 130 -29.67 -7.95 11.20
N LYS A 131 -28.79 -8.40 12.09
CA LYS A 131 -28.25 -7.67 13.26
C LYS A 131 -26.73 -7.54 13.18
N ILE A 132 -26.16 -6.73 14.06
CA ILE A 132 -24.70 -6.76 14.29
C ILE A 132 -24.36 -8.12 14.89
N GLU A 133 -23.52 -8.89 14.22
CA GLU A 133 -23.10 -10.21 14.68
C GLU A 133 -21.79 -10.09 15.46
N LEU A 134 -21.86 -10.26 16.77
CA LEU A 134 -20.67 -10.33 17.64
C LEU A 134 -19.99 -11.70 17.48
N TYR A 135 -20.76 -12.75 17.26
CA TYR A 135 -20.28 -14.09 16.92
C TYR A 135 -20.44 -14.28 15.41
N SER A 136 -19.35 -14.55 14.71
CA SER A 136 -19.36 -14.70 13.25
C SER A 136 -19.49 -16.16 12.84
N GLN A 137 -20.70 -16.62 12.55
CA GLN A 137 -20.93 -17.95 11.97
C GLN A 137 -20.15 -18.18 10.67
N ARG A 138 -19.99 -17.12 9.88
CA ARG A 138 -19.20 -17.18 8.63
C ARG A 138 -17.72 -17.46 8.88
N ALA A 139 -17.15 -16.90 9.96
CA ALA A 139 -15.78 -17.18 10.36
C ALA A 139 -15.63 -18.63 10.81
N GLU A 140 -16.56 -19.12 11.66
CA GLU A 140 -16.62 -20.49 12.15
C GLU A 140 -16.70 -21.50 10.99
N GLN A 141 -17.59 -21.29 10.02
CA GLN A 141 -17.76 -22.14 8.83
C GLN A 141 -16.48 -22.23 7.98
N LYS A 142 -15.61 -21.24 8.08
CA LYS A 142 -14.30 -21.21 7.40
C LYS A 142 -13.15 -21.71 8.27
N GLY A 143 -13.43 -22.27 9.45
CA GLY A 143 -12.42 -22.72 10.38
C GLY A 143 -11.64 -21.59 11.05
N CYS A 144 -12.16 -20.37 11.01
CA CYS A 144 -11.62 -19.22 11.71
C CYS A 144 -12.32 -19.04 13.07
N MET A 145 -11.66 -18.34 14.00
CA MET A 145 -12.26 -18.04 15.29
C MET A 145 -13.47 -17.10 15.12
N PRO A 146 -14.65 -17.47 15.63
CA PRO A 146 -15.89 -16.71 15.45
C PRO A 146 -15.95 -15.43 16.30
N LEU A 147 -15.13 -15.35 17.34
CA LEU A 147 -14.96 -14.21 18.22
C LEU A 147 -13.52 -13.68 18.11
N PRO A 148 -13.29 -12.37 18.24
CA PRO A 148 -11.96 -11.83 18.32
C PRO A 148 -11.32 -12.26 19.65
N VAL A 149 -10.29 -13.11 19.56
CA VAL A 149 -9.52 -13.60 20.70
C VAL A 149 -8.07 -13.15 20.49
N TYR A 150 -7.45 -12.69 21.58
CA TYR A 150 -6.02 -12.39 21.52
C TYR A 150 -5.23 -13.65 21.15
N THR A 151 -4.43 -13.52 20.13
CA THR A 151 -3.43 -14.52 19.75
C THR A 151 -2.05 -13.86 19.78
N PRO A 152 -1.04 -14.51 20.35
CA PRO A 152 0.33 -13.99 20.29
C PRO A 152 0.77 -13.78 18.85
N SER A 153 1.79 -12.94 18.66
CA SER A 153 2.49 -12.86 17.37
C SER A 153 3.01 -14.24 16.97
N PHE A 154 3.20 -14.46 15.67
CA PHE A 154 3.79 -15.72 15.16
C PHE A 154 5.24 -15.93 15.62
N GLU A 155 5.91 -14.86 16.01
CA GLU A 155 7.29 -14.86 16.49
C GLU A 155 7.38 -14.03 17.78
N GLY A 156 8.23 -14.47 18.70
CA GLY A 156 8.46 -13.78 19.98
C GLY A 156 9.25 -14.65 20.94
N ALA A 157 9.68 -14.07 22.06
CA ALA A 157 10.45 -14.78 23.08
C ALA A 157 9.74 -16.04 23.59
N ASP A 158 8.41 -15.95 23.78
CA ASP A 158 7.60 -17.04 24.34
C ASP A 158 7.13 -18.05 23.26
N VAL A 159 7.03 -17.61 22.00
CA VAL A 159 6.48 -18.42 20.90
C VAL A 159 7.58 -19.13 20.12
N THR A 160 8.70 -18.46 19.92
CA THR A 160 9.85 -18.95 19.14
C THR A 160 11.18 -18.62 19.83
N PRO A 161 11.46 -19.19 21.01
CA PRO A 161 12.61 -18.82 21.84
C PRO A 161 13.97 -19.01 21.14
N GLU A 162 14.13 -20.05 20.34
CA GLU A 162 15.36 -20.26 19.57
C GLU A 162 15.59 -19.18 18.50
N LEU A 163 14.50 -18.75 17.85
CA LEU A 163 14.54 -17.67 16.88
C LEU A 163 14.85 -16.33 17.56
N PHE A 164 14.27 -16.11 18.75
CA PHE A 164 14.51 -14.92 19.56
C PHE A 164 15.97 -14.77 19.99
N GLN A 165 16.66 -15.87 20.33
CA GLN A 165 18.09 -15.83 20.63
C GLN A 165 18.93 -15.28 19.45
N LYS A 166 18.50 -15.58 18.22
CA LYS A 166 19.20 -15.12 17.00
C LYS A 166 18.78 -13.74 16.56
N TYR A 167 17.53 -13.38 16.80
CA TYR A 167 16.87 -12.15 16.37
C TYR A 167 16.14 -11.52 17.57
N PRO A 168 16.86 -10.79 18.44
CA PRO A 168 16.34 -10.42 19.76
C PRO A 168 15.43 -9.19 19.78
N LEU A 169 15.20 -8.55 18.62
CA LEU A 169 14.35 -7.37 18.52
C LEU A 169 13.05 -7.69 17.80
N LEU A 170 11.99 -7.01 18.21
CA LEU A 170 10.70 -7.08 17.55
C LEU A 170 10.61 -6.01 16.47
N MET A 171 10.38 -6.43 15.23
CA MET A 171 10.22 -5.54 14.10
C MET A 171 8.76 -5.20 13.87
N THR A 172 8.47 -3.94 13.65
CA THR A 172 7.20 -3.48 13.08
C THR A 172 7.46 -2.63 11.85
N THR A 173 6.56 -2.70 10.87
CA THR A 173 6.59 -1.79 9.73
C THR A 173 5.47 -0.78 9.85
N GLY A 174 5.69 0.43 9.41
CA GLY A 174 4.71 1.50 9.57
C GLY A 174 4.87 2.63 8.57
N ARG A 175 3.95 3.59 8.65
CA ARG A 175 3.97 4.85 7.93
C ARG A 175 4.26 5.96 8.92
N HIS A 176 5.54 6.25 9.11
CA HIS A 176 5.92 7.33 10.01
C HIS A 176 6.33 8.59 9.29
N GLU A 177 6.53 8.51 7.99
CA GLU A 177 6.98 9.65 7.23
C GLU A 177 5.78 10.46 6.76
N SER A 178 5.66 11.70 7.25
CA SER A 178 4.60 12.62 6.83
C SER A 178 4.71 13.06 5.37
N ALA A 179 5.93 13.00 4.82
CA ALA A 179 6.19 13.34 3.42
C ALA A 179 5.67 12.28 2.43
N TYR A 180 5.55 11.02 2.87
CA TYR A 180 5.20 9.91 1.99
C TYR A 180 4.03 9.09 2.49
N ARG A 181 3.25 8.58 1.53
CA ARG A 181 2.32 7.49 1.78
C ARG A 181 2.83 6.23 1.08
N ILE A 182 3.51 5.36 1.81
CA ILE A 182 4.19 4.18 1.26
C ILE A 182 5.24 4.64 0.23
N SER A 183 5.10 4.32 -1.05
CA SER A 183 5.99 4.77 -2.13
C SER A 183 5.49 6.02 -2.86
N GLU A 184 4.28 6.49 -2.58
CA GLU A 184 3.73 7.69 -3.19
C GLU A 184 4.56 8.92 -2.83
N ASN A 185 4.73 9.81 -3.78
CA ASN A 185 5.45 11.08 -3.69
C ASN A 185 6.97 10.97 -3.42
N ARG A 186 7.53 9.77 -3.31
CA ARG A 186 8.96 9.58 -3.03
C ARG A 186 9.88 10.08 -4.16
N THR A 187 9.36 10.19 -5.36
CA THR A 187 10.05 10.75 -6.52
C THR A 187 9.95 12.27 -6.61
N ASN A 188 9.21 12.91 -5.68
CA ASN A 188 9.13 14.36 -5.59
C ASN A 188 10.37 14.89 -4.86
N PRO A 189 11.23 15.72 -5.51
CA PRO A 189 12.49 16.17 -4.92
C PRO A 189 12.30 17.00 -3.66
N TYR A 190 11.26 17.82 -3.56
CA TYR A 190 10.98 18.61 -2.36
C TYR A 190 10.60 17.76 -1.15
N LEU A 191 9.85 16.69 -1.37
CA LEU A 191 9.49 15.77 -0.30
C LEU A 191 10.65 14.85 0.07
N LEU A 192 11.51 14.53 -0.90
CA LEU A 192 12.72 13.76 -0.68
C LEU A 192 13.72 14.52 0.20
N GLU A 193 13.80 15.85 0.09
CA GLU A 193 14.61 16.69 1.00
C GLU A 193 14.15 16.58 2.45
N LEU A 194 12.84 16.45 2.70
CA LEU A 194 12.29 16.32 4.05
C LEU A 194 12.56 14.94 4.66
N ALA A 195 12.64 13.90 3.86
CA ALA A 195 12.84 12.53 4.31
C ALA A 195 13.68 11.75 3.29
N PRO A 196 15.01 12.00 3.25
CA PRO A 196 15.89 11.50 2.19
C PRO A 196 16.21 10.00 2.28
N HIS A 197 15.93 9.36 3.43
CA HIS A 197 16.39 8.01 3.73
C HIS A 197 15.27 7.07 4.15
N ALA A 198 15.50 5.77 3.93
CA ALA A 198 14.73 4.70 4.54
C ALA A 198 15.11 4.61 6.02
N PHE A 199 14.38 5.26 6.90
CA PHE A 199 14.69 5.25 8.32
C PHE A 199 14.26 3.96 9.01
N LEU A 200 15.08 3.56 10.00
CA LEU A 200 14.75 2.59 11.02
C LEU A 200 14.69 3.34 12.36
N ASP A 201 13.50 3.47 12.91
CA ASP A 201 13.33 4.06 14.23
C ASP A 201 13.79 3.05 15.29
N ILE A 202 14.65 3.49 16.20
CA ILE A 202 15.26 2.68 17.25
C ILE A 202 15.39 3.50 18.54
N HIS A 203 15.16 2.85 19.69
CA HIS A 203 15.35 3.50 20.97
C HIS A 203 16.85 3.77 21.21
N PRO A 204 17.27 4.97 21.72
CA PRO A 204 18.67 5.31 21.91
C PRO A 204 19.48 4.30 22.76
N LYS A 205 18.89 3.77 23.83
CA LYS A 205 19.56 2.76 24.67
C LYS A 205 19.83 1.46 23.92
N THR A 206 18.90 1.05 23.06
CA THR A 206 19.09 -0.13 22.21
C THR A 206 20.19 0.10 21.19
N ALA A 207 20.19 1.28 20.57
CA ALA A 207 21.22 1.69 19.64
C ALA A 207 22.60 1.70 20.30
N GLU A 208 22.72 2.26 21.50
CA GLU A 208 23.96 2.25 22.30
C GLU A 208 24.46 0.83 22.55
N THR A 209 23.59 -0.09 22.96
CA THR A 209 23.94 -1.50 23.20
C THR A 209 24.46 -2.19 21.94
N LEU A 210 23.95 -1.77 20.76
CA LEU A 210 24.34 -2.32 19.47
C LEU A 210 25.49 -1.59 18.78
N GLY A 211 26.03 -0.51 19.40
CA GLY A 211 27.08 0.32 18.82
C GLY A 211 26.62 1.12 17.60
N ILE A 212 25.34 1.50 17.54
CA ILE A 212 24.72 2.22 16.44
C ILE A 212 24.62 3.70 16.78
N HIS A 213 24.99 4.58 15.85
CA HIS A 213 24.84 6.03 15.95
C HIS A 213 23.61 6.53 15.19
N ASP A 214 23.08 7.68 15.61
CA ASP A 214 21.96 8.32 14.89
C ASP A 214 22.38 8.71 13.48
N GLY A 215 21.54 8.41 12.49
CA GLY A 215 21.84 8.61 11.07
C GLY A 215 22.73 7.54 10.43
N GLN A 216 23.24 6.57 11.18
CA GLN A 216 24.12 5.52 10.65
C GLN A 216 23.35 4.54 9.77
N LYS A 217 23.98 4.10 8.65
CA LYS A 217 23.47 3.00 7.84
C LYS A 217 23.54 1.69 8.63
N VAL A 218 22.44 0.98 8.66
CA VAL A 218 22.27 -0.27 9.39
C VAL A 218 21.71 -1.36 8.50
N LEU A 219 22.03 -2.60 8.84
CA LEU A 219 21.43 -3.78 8.22
C LEU A 219 20.40 -4.39 9.16
N VAL A 220 19.18 -4.53 8.68
CA VAL A 220 18.10 -5.24 9.34
C VAL A 220 18.02 -6.65 8.76
N GLU A 221 18.09 -7.67 9.60
CA GLU A 221 18.06 -9.06 9.19
C GLU A 221 16.97 -9.81 9.94
N THR A 222 16.28 -10.69 9.22
CA THR A 222 15.28 -11.62 9.74
C THR A 222 15.54 -13.01 9.17
N ARG A 223 14.76 -14.00 9.56
CA ARG A 223 14.82 -15.32 8.91
C ARG A 223 14.41 -15.31 7.43
N ALA A 224 13.66 -14.28 6.99
CA ALA A 224 13.16 -14.19 5.61
C ALA A 224 14.11 -13.48 4.67
N GLY A 225 14.93 -12.57 5.19
CA GLY A 225 15.85 -11.80 4.36
C GLY A 225 16.43 -10.59 5.09
N LYS A 226 16.96 -9.67 4.32
CA LYS A 226 17.65 -8.49 4.81
C LYS A 226 17.30 -7.23 4.03
N ALA A 227 17.39 -6.08 4.70
CA ALA A 227 17.25 -4.76 4.08
C ALA A 227 18.16 -3.75 4.81
N TYR A 228 18.63 -2.76 4.07
CA TYR A 228 19.34 -1.61 4.65
C TYR A 228 18.37 -0.54 5.10
N ALA A 229 18.77 0.23 6.09
CA ALA A 229 18.07 1.43 6.57
C ALA A 229 19.07 2.41 7.19
N TYR A 230 18.59 3.60 7.58
CA TYR A 230 19.35 4.56 8.35
C TYR A 230 18.73 4.68 9.74
N ALA A 231 19.52 4.48 10.79
CA ALA A 231 19.03 4.56 12.15
C ALA A 231 18.53 5.97 12.46
N ARG A 232 17.35 6.06 13.08
CA ARG A 232 16.78 7.31 13.58
C ARG A 232 16.38 7.10 15.04
N PHE A 233 16.97 7.88 15.93
CA PHE A 233 16.71 7.74 17.35
C PHE A 233 15.35 8.29 17.74
N THR A 234 14.60 7.50 18.49
CA THR A 234 13.31 7.92 19.03
C THR A 234 13.05 7.35 20.42
N MET A 235 12.61 8.22 21.34
CA MET A 235 12.14 7.82 22.67
C MET A 235 10.70 7.26 22.64
N GLY A 236 10.03 7.32 21.50
CA GLY A 236 8.63 6.87 21.34
C GLY A 236 8.46 5.36 21.17
N LEU A 237 9.56 4.60 21.08
CA LEU A 237 9.56 3.14 20.99
C LEU A 237 10.03 2.50 22.29
N ARG A 238 9.60 1.27 22.52
CA ARG A 238 10.18 0.39 23.55
C ARG A 238 11.59 -0.02 23.16
N GLU A 239 12.40 -0.35 24.14
CA GLU A 239 13.80 -0.77 23.94
C GLU A 239 13.95 -2.08 23.15
N ASP A 240 12.94 -2.96 23.18
CA ASP A 240 12.91 -4.24 22.46
C ASP A 240 12.28 -4.17 21.08
N VAL A 241 11.86 -2.96 20.61
CA VAL A 241 11.13 -2.77 19.34
C VAL A 241 11.92 -1.85 18.43
N VAL A 242 11.93 -2.21 17.15
CA VAL A 242 12.40 -1.31 16.06
C VAL A 242 11.31 -1.17 15.01
N GLN A 243 11.29 -0.03 14.33
CA GLN A 243 10.27 0.24 13.33
C GLN A 243 10.88 0.70 12.00
N GLY A 244 10.62 -0.08 10.96
CA GLY A 244 11.04 0.22 9.60
C GLY A 244 9.97 0.93 8.80
N ILE A 245 10.39 1.80 7.89
CA ILE A 245 9.50 2.53 6.98
C ILE A 245 9.29 1.70 5.72
N SER A 246 8.03 1.39 5.42
CA SER A 246 7.67 0.67 4.19
C SER A 246 7.68 1.59 2.97
N GLY A 247 7.78 0.96 1.77
CA GLY A 247 7.64 1.65 0.50
C GLY A 247 8.95 2.13 -0.14
N TRP A 248 10.12 1.84 0.42
CA TRP A 248 11.41 2.02 -0.23
C TRP A 248 11.73 0.89 -1.20
N TRP A 249 12.67 1.12 -2.11
CA TRP A 249 12.99 0.22 -3.20
C TRP A 249 14.35 -0.43 -3.02
N GLU A 250 14.63 -1.44 -3.83
CA GLU A 250 15.93 -2.11 -3.93
C GLU A 250 16.40 -2.64 -2.56
N GLU A 251 17.63 -2.37 -2.16
CA GLU A 251 18.20 -2.85 -0.90
C GLU A 251 17.54 -2.24 0.35
N TYR A 252 16.86 -1.11 0.21
CA TYR A 252 16.12 -0.44 1.29
C TYR A 252 14.68 -0.92 1.45
N ASN A 253 14.25 -1.90 0.67
CA ASN A 253 12.90 -2.42 0.74
C ASN A 253 12.72 -3.34 1.95
N ILE A 254 12.16 -2.80 3.02
CA ILE A 254 11.93 -3.54 4.27
C ILE A 254 11.00 -4.74 4.10
N ASN A 255 10.17 -4.80 3.04
CA ASN A 255 9.35 -5.98 2.76
C ASN A 255 10.18 -7.23 2.43
N LYS A 256 11.46 -7.09 2.09
CA LYS A 256 12.38 -8.25 1.95
C LYS A 256 12.62 -8.99 3.26
N THR A 257 12.35 -8.35 4.39
CA THR A 257 12.50 -8.94 5.73
C THR A 257 11.23 -9.64 6.23
N VAL A 258 10.11 -9.53 5.50
CA VAL A 258 8.82 -10.12 5.87
C VAL A 258 8.69 -11.54 5.34
N SER A 259 8.35 -12.50 6.22
CA SER A 259 8.09 -13.88 5.82
C SER A 259 6.77 -14.03 5.08
N TRP A 260 6.78 -14.68 3.92
CA TRP A 260 5.59 -15.16 3.23
C TRP A 260 5.10 -16.46 3.87
N GLY A 261 3.77 -16.64 3.91
CA GLY A 261 3.16 -17.87 4.45
C GLY A 261 2.65 -17.76 5.87
N GLN A 262 2.89 -16.63 6.53
CA GLN A 262 2.24 -16.29 7.80
C GLN A 262 1.14 -15.26 7.51
N TYR A 263 -0.11 -15.72 7.53
CA TYR A 263 -1.26 -14.90 7.18
C TYR A 263 -2.19 -14.74 8.37
N ALA A 264 -2.74 -13.54 8.54
CA ALA A 264 -3.81 -13.31 9.50
C ALA A 264 -5.03 -14.16 9.11
N ALA A 265 -5.53 -14.94 10.06
CA ALA A 265 -6.67 -15.81 9.86
C ALA A 265 -7.90 -15.04 9.36
N GLY A 266 -8.57 -15.56 8.36
CA GLY A 266 -9.80 -15.00 7.80
C GLY A 266 -9.65 -13.89 6.77
N VAL A 267 -8.54 -13.14 6.76
CA VAL A 267 -8.31 -12.03 5.82
C VAL A 267 -7.15 -12.27 4.86
N GLY A 268 -6.26 -13.22 5.16
CA GLY A 268 -5.11 -13.55 4.31
C GLY A 268 -4.04 -12.45 4.22
N THR A 269 -4.06 -11.49 5.12
CA THR A 269 -3.05 -10.42 5.16
C THR A 269 -1.75 -10.98 5.71
N VAL A 270 -0.63 -10.69 5.06
CA VAL A 270 0.70 -11.05 5.54
C VAL A 270 0.98 -10.33 6.86
N CYS A 271 1.59 -11.05 7.82
CA CYS A 271 2.02 -10.45 9.07
C CYS A 271 3.29 -9.63 8.84
N ASP A 272 3.12 -8.33 8.68
CA ASP A 272 4.17 -7.33 8.50
C ASP A 272 4.50 -6.57 9.79
N ARG A 273 3.95 -7.03 10.92
CA ARG A 273 4.15 -6.45 12.25
C ARG A 273 4.36 -7.54 13.28
N GLY A 274 5.30 -7.31 14.19
CA GLY A 274 5.56 -8.26 15.29
C GLY A 274 6.30 -9.52 14.83
N TYR A 275 7.36 -9.38 14.02
CA TYR A 275 8.28 -10.45 13.67
C TYR A 275 9.69 -10.14 14.17
N LEU A 276 10.49 -11.19 14.38
CA LEU A 276 11.80 -11.07 15.01
C LEU A 276 12.88 -10.61 14.01
N CYS A 277 13.73 -9.69 14.45
CA CYS A 277 14.87 -9.20 13.68
C CYS A 277 16.11 -9.00 14.55
N ARG A 278 17.23 -8.83 13.89
CA ARG A 278 18.43 -8.21 14.45
C ARG A 278 18.84 -7.02 13.61
N VAL A 279 19.48 -6.05 14.27
CA VAL A 279 20.01 -4.85 13.62
C VAL A 279 21.50 -4.77 13.95
N ARG A 280 22.30 -4.46 12.95
CA ARG A 280 23.74 -4.20 13.13
C ARG A 280 24.18 -2.99 12.30
N PRO A 281 25.22 -2.28 12.73
CA PRO A 281 25.85 -1.28 11.89
C PRO A 281 26.40 -1.92 10.60
N VAL A 282 26.44 -1.13 9.53
CA VAL A 282 27.10 -1.51 8.28
C VAL A 282 28.55 -1.04 8.37
N GLU A 283 29.50 -1.95 8.11
CA GLU A 283 30.92 -1.62 8.07
C GLU A 283 31.27 -0.85 6.79
N GLU A 284 32.31 -0.02 6.81
CA GLU A 284 32.69 0.84 5.68
C GLU A 284 33.01 0.06 4.40
N GLU A 285 33.40 -1.19 4.50
CA GLU A 285 33.66 -2.08 3.36
C GLU A 285 32.37 -2.66 2.71
N GLU A 286 31.23 -2.59 3.40
CA GLU A 286 29.92 -3.06 2.92
C GLU A 286 29.02 -1.90 2.42
N ALA A 287 29.46 -0.66 2.51
CA ALA A 287 28.65 0.55 2.30
C ALA A 287 28.54 0.96 0.76
#